data_ed10b49049bb4d93157c0b23db898367
#
_entry.id   ed10b49049bb4d93157c0b23db898367
#
_cell.length_a   1.000
_cell.length_b   1.000
_cell.length_c   1.000
_cell.angle_alpha   90.00
_cell.angle_beta   90.00
_cell.angle_gamma   90.00
#
_symmetry.space_group_name_H-M   'P 1'
#
loop_
_entity.id
_entity.type
_entity.pdbx_description
1 polymer ?
#
loop_
_entity_poly.entity_id
_entity_poly.type
_entity_poly.pdbx_seq_one_letter_code
_entity_poly.pdbx_strand_id
1 'polypeptide(L)'
;MDTKQVFTPEQLHYLRLLSRQYPTVQAAGTEIIRLKAVLNLPKATEHFMSDIHGEHEAFLHILNSGSGEVKEKLEELFGNTMTQRDRNDLATLIYYPSSKLELAADETEDLEEWYRLTIHRLVDLCRFVSTKHTRRKVRSYMDPDYEQILDELIHLAEEGGSRRDQYENIISTIIQIGQAADVIKAICALIKSLVVDRLHIVGDIFDRGPRADIVMDSLMAANNVDIQ
;
A
#
# COMPACT_ATOMS: atom_id res chain seq x y z
N MET A 1 -24.34 -41.40 14.50
CA MET A 1 -23.80 -42.22 13.40
C MET A 1 -22.68 -41.45 12.76
N ASP A 2 -21.42 -41.76 13.15
CA ASP A 2 -20.25 -41.21 12.52
C ASP A 2 -20.08 -41.83 11.13
N THR A 3 -20.46 -41.13 10.10
CA THR A 3 -20.10 -41.47 8.73
C THR A 3 -18.59 -41.25 8.58
N LYS A 4 -17.79 -42.30 8.70
CA LYS A 4 -16.36 -42.26 8.37
C LYS A 4 -16.23 -41.74 6.96
N GLN A 5 -15.78 -40.53 6.80
CA GLN A 5 -15.51 -39.94 5.49
C GLN A 5 -14.34 -40.72 4.87
N VAL A 6 -14.60 -41.44 3.78
CA VAL A 6 -13.62 -42.24 3.04
C VAL A 6 -12.97 -41.30 2.01
N PHE A 7 -11.68 -41.03 2.19
CA PHE A 7 -10.91 -40.19 1.26
C PHE A 7 -10.30 -41.06 0.15
N THR A 8 -10.25 -40.51 -1.07
CA THR A 8 -9.50 -41.14 -2.17
C THR A 8 -7.97 -41.03 -1.91
N PRO A 9 -7.15 -41.87 -2.57
CA PRO A 9 -5.67 -41.77 -2.45
C PRO A 9 -5.13 -40.38 -2.78
N GLU A 10 -5.69 -39.71 -3.79
CA GLU A 10 -5.31 -38.34 -4.20
C GLU A 10 -5.68 -37.31 -3.13
N GLN A 11 -6.89 -37.40 -2.55
CA GLN A 11 -7.30 -36.55 -1.44
C GLN A 11 -6.40 -36.74 -0.22
N LEU A 12 -6.01 -37.99 0.10
CA LEU A 12 -5.08 -38.27 1.19
C LEU A 12 -3.69 -37.70 0.91
N HIS A 13 -3.22 -37.75 -0.33
CA HIS A 13 -1.95 -37.14 -0.71
C HIS A 13 -1.98 -35.63 -0.51
N TYR A 14 -3.03 -34.97 -0.99
CA TYR A 14 -3.25 -33.53 -0.82
C TYR A 14 -3.32 -33.14 0.66
N LEU A 15 -4.10 -33.86 1.48
CA LEU A 15 -4.20 -33.61 2.91
C LEU A 15 -2.85 -33.79 3.64
N ARG A 16 -2.01 -34.73 3.19
CA ARG A 16 -0.64 -34.89 3.73
C ARG A 16 0.25 -33.70 3.40
N LEU A 17 0.12 -33.08 2.23
CA LEU A 17 0.83 -31.86 1.88
C LEU A 17 0.37 -30.69 2.75
N LEU A 18 -0.95 -30.52 2.91
CA LEU A 18 -1.53 -29.48 3.78
C LEU A 18 -1.11 -29.68 5.24
N SER A 19 -1.00 -30.90 5.74
CA SER A 19 -0.59 -31.15 7.13
C SER A 19 0.85 -30.76 7.43
N ARG A 20 1.70 -30.63 6.43
CA ARG A 20 3.06 -30.05 6.61
C ARG A 20 3.02 -28.55 6.86
N GLN A 21 2.08 -27.86 6.23
CA GLN A 21 1.89 -26.42 6.40
C GLN A 21 1.04 -26.10 7.64
N TYR A 22 0.04 -26.94 7.93
CA TYR A 22 -0.88 -26.79 9.07
C TYR A 22 -0.82 -28.04 9.95
N PRO A 23 0.22 -28.20 10.79
CA PRO A 23 0.49 -29.46 11.49
C PRO A 23 -0.49 -29.77 12.64
N THR A 24 -1.31 -28.81 13.05
CA THR A 24 -2.28 -28.96 14.14
C THR A 24 -3.67 -28.51 13.72
N VAL A 25 -4.70 -29.02 14.39
CA VAL A 25 -6.09 -28.59 14.20
C VAL A 25 -6.24 -27.08 14.49
N GLN A 26 -5.52 -26.56 15.48
CA GLN A 26 -5.51 -25.15 15.82
C GLN A 26 -4.90 -24.32 14.69
N ALA A 27 -3.78 -24.74 14.10
CA ALA A 27 -3.16 -24.05 12.98
C ALA A 27 -4.10 -24.01 11.76
N ALA A 28 -4.72 -25.14 11.42
CA ALA A 28 -5.71 -25.21 10.34
C ALA A 28 -6.95 -24.36 10.64
N GLY A 29 -7.46 -24.40 11.88
CA GLY A 29 -8.60 -23.58 12.30
C GLY A 29 -8.32 -22.08 12.22
N THR A 30 -7.14 -21.65 12.66
CA THR A 30 -6.71 -20.24 12.57
C THR A 30 -6.64 -19.78 11.10
N GLU A 31 -6.10 -20.63 10.22
CA GLU A 31 -6.04 -20.30 8.79
C GLU A 31 -7.43 -20.22 8.15
N ILE A 32 -8.35 -21.12 8.50
CA ILE A 32 -9.75 -21.05 8.01
C ILE A 32 -10.41 -19.74 8.47
N ILE A 33 -10.23 -19.33 9.73
CA ILE A 33 -10.76 -18.06 10.27
C ILE A 33 -10.16 -16.88 9.47
N ARG A 34 -8.84 -16.89 9.25
CA ARG A 34 -8.14 -15.87 8.48
C ARG A 34 -8.69 -15.75 7.04
N LEU A 35 -8.82 -16.88 6.35
CA LEU A 35 -9.35 -16.91 4.98
C LEU A 35 -10.80 -16.42 4.91
N LYS A 36 -11.64 -16.81 5.88
CA LYS A 36 -13.02 -16.31 5.97
C LYS A 36 -13.05 -14.80 6.20
N ALA A 37 -12.16 -14.25 7.02
CA ALA A 37 -12.07 -12.82 7.22
C ALA A 37 -11.68 -12.11 5.90
N VAL A 38 -10.70 -12.64 5.15
CA VAL A 38 -10.30 -12.09 3.84
C VAL A 38 -11.46 -12.11 2.84
N LEU A 39 -12.24 -13.18 2.79
CA LEU A 39 -13.40 -13.29 1.88
C LEU A 39 -14.50 -12.26 2.14
N ASN A 40 -14.55 -11.68 3.33
CA ASN A 40 -15.52 -10.64 3.70
C ASN A 40 -14.99 -9.20 3.45
N LEU A 41 -13.72 -9.04 3.04
CA LEU A 41 -13.20 -7.73 2.68
C LEU A 41 -13.80 -7.24 1.36
N PRO A 42 -13.95 -5.92 1.18
CA PRO A 42 -14.26 -5.36 -0.14
C PRO A 42 -13.24 -5.82 -1.17
N LYS A 43 -13.67 -6.00 -2.42
CA LYS A 43 -12.75 -6.34 -3.50
C LYS A 43 -11.75 -5.21 -3.69
N ALA A 44 -10.47 -5.54 -3.67
CA ALA A 44 -9.39 -4.60 -3.92
C ALA A 44 -9.21 -4.37 -5.44
N THR A 45 -8.45 -3.34 -5.80
CA THR A 45 -8.24 -2.95 -7.19
C THR A 45 -7.21 -3.85 -7.86
N GLU A 46 -7.55 -4.43 -8.99
CA GLU A 46 -6.65 -5.17 -9.87
C GLU A 46 -6.50 -4.41 -11.18
N HIS A 47 -5.25 -4.20 -11.61
CA HIS A 47 -4.95 -3.55 -12.88
C HIS A 47 -4.33 -4.52 -13.87
N PHE A 48 -4.67 -4.33 -15.15
CA PHE A 48 -4.11 -5.07 -16.27
C PHE A 48 -3.39 -4.09 -17.19
N MET A 49 -2.16 -4.42 -17.54
CA MET A 49 -1.33 -3.62 -18.43
C MET A 49 -0.74 -4.53 -19.51
N SER A 50 -0.80 -4.08 -20.77
CA SER A 50 -0.25 -4.81 -21.91
C SER A 50 0.75 -3.93 -22.65
N ASP A 51 1.60 -4.58 -23.47
CA ASP A 51 2.41 -3.96 -24.51
C ASP A 51 3.29 -2.81 -23.99
N ILE A 52 4.07 -3.07 -22.95
CA ILE A 52 4.95 -2.08 -22.30
C ILE A 52 6.12 -1.70 -23.22
N HIS A 53 6.63 -2.67 -23.99
CA HIS A 53 7.66 -2.48 -25.04
C HIS A 53 8.90 -1.72 -24.59
N GLY A 54 9.32 -1.82 -23.32
CA GLY A 54 10.49 -1.13 -22.80
C GLY A 54 10.36 0.39 -22.62
N GLU A 55 9.14 0.94 -22.73
CA GLU A 55 8.83 2.36 -22.51
C GLU A 55 8.80 2.68 -21.01
N HIS A 56 9.98 2.71 -20.40
CA HIS A 56 10.17 2.77 -18.95
C HIS A 56 9.59 4.02 -18.30
N GLU A 57 9.68 5.20 -18.94
CA GLU A 57 9.17 6.45 -18.35
C GLU A 57 7.65 6.43 -18.21
N ALA A 58 6.95 6.04 -19.28
CA ALA A 58 5.49 5.89 -19.26
C ALA A 58 5.06 4.81 -18.27
N PHE A 59 5.74 3.66 -18.28
CA PHE A 59 5.50 2.56 -17.35
C PHE A 59 5.65 3.00 -15.89
N LEU A 60 6.78 3.63 -15.54
CA LEU A 60 7.03 4.12 -14.17
C LEU A 60 6.02 5.17 -13.74
N HIS A 61 5.59 6.06 -14.64
CA HIS A 61 4.55 7.03 -14.33
C HIS A 61 3.21 6.35 -14.01
N ILE A 62 2.79 5.36 -14.81
CA ILE A 62 1.56 4.60 -14.56
C ILE A 62 1.68 3.83 -13.24
N LEU A 63 2.81 3.17 -12.99
CA LEU A 63 3.06 2.45 -11.74
C LEU A 63 3.00 3.39 -10.52
N ASN A 64 3.69 4.53 -10.57
CA ASN A 64 3.72 5.51 -9.49
C ASN A 64 2.35 6.15 -9.22
N SER A 65 1.54 6.34 -10.24
CA SER A 65 0.19 6.90 -10.12
C SER A 65 -0.88 5.87 -9.75
N GLY A 66 -0.52 4.58 -9.70
CA GLY A 66 -1.47 3.48 -9.55
C GLY A 66 -2.52 3.52 -10.66
N SER A 67 -2.12 3.81 -11.90
CA SER A 67 -3.03 3.99 -13.06
C SER A 67 -4.14 5.03 -12.84
N GLY A 68 -3.90 6.03 -11.98
CA GLY A 68 -4.88 7.07 -11.64
C GLY A 68 -5.64 6.82 -10.33
N GLU A 69 -5.61 5.62 -9.76
CA GLU A 69 -6.33 5.26 -8.52
C GLU A 69 -6.02 6.20 -7.35
N VAL A 70 -4.76 6.65 -7.21
CA VAL A 70 -4.42 7.62 -6.15
C VAL A 70 -5.26 8.88 -6.25
N LYS A 71 -5.48 9.42 -7.46
CA LYS A 71 -6.33 10.60 -7.65
C LYS A 71 -7.79 10.32 -7.34
N GLU A 72 -8.30 9.15 -7.73
CA GLU A 72 -9.67 8.75 -7.40
C GLU A 72 -9.86 8.65 -5.89
N LYS A 73 -8.92 8.04 -5.16
CA LYS A 73 -9.00 7.95 -3.70
C LYS A 73 -8.88 9.30 -3.00
N LEU A 74 -8.08 10.21 -3.54
CA LEU A 74 -8.02 11.60 -3.04
C LEU A 74 -9.34 12.35 -3.29
N GLU A 75 -9.98 12.14 -4.44
CA GLU A 75 -11.29 12.72 -4.75
C GLU A 75 -12.39 12.14 -3.83
N GLU A 76 -12.42 10.82 -3.64
CA GLU A 76 -13.38 10.15 -2.77
C GLU A 76 -13.25 10.65 -1.30
N LEU A 77 -12.03 10.81 -0.80
CA LEU A 77 -11.80 11.18 0.60
C LEU A 77 -11.88 12.69 0.83
N PHE A 78 -11.30 13.49 -0.04
CA PHE A 78 -11.08 14.92 0.17
C PHE A 78 -11.82 15.82 -0.81
N GLY A 79 -12.68 15.29 -1.67
CA GLY A 79 -13.38 16.06 -2.70
C GLY A 79 -14.17 17.25 -2.16
N ASN A 80 -14.71 17.15 -0.94
CA ASN A 80 -15.49 18.20 -0.29
C ASN A 80 -14.68 19.09 0.66
N THR A 81 -13.42 18.73 0.99
CA THR A 81 -12.62 19.39 2.03
C THR A 81 -11.34 20.04 1.51
N MET A 82 -10.85 19.61 0.36
CA MET A 82 -9.66 20.15 -0.28
C MET A 82 -9.98 20.70 -1.67
N THR A 83 -9.23 21.74 -2.08
CA THR A 83 -9.33 22.23 -3.47
C THR A 83 -8.77 21.20 -4.45
N GLN A 84 -9.19 21.27 -5.71
CA GLN A 84 -8.63 20.42 -6.77
C GLN A 84 -7.10 20.58 -6.89
N ARG A 85 -6.61 21.79 -6.71
CA ARG A 85 -5.18 22.10 -6.74
C ARG A 85 -4.44 21.35 -5.62
N ASP A 86 -4.92 21.45 -4.39
CA ASP A 86 -4.28 20.79 -3.24
C ASP A 86 -4.31 19.26 -3.39
N ARG A 87 -5.40 18.68 -3.92
CA ARG A 87 -5.46 17.23 -4.22
C ARG A 87 -4.45 16.83 -5.30
N ASN A 88 -4.28 17.65 -6.35
CA ASN A 88 -3.27 17.38 -7.37
C ASN A 88 -1.83 17.50 -6.81
N ASP A 89 -1.59 18.47 -5.94
CA ASP A 89 -0.29 18.63 -5.27
C ASP A 89 0.02 17.45 -4.36
N LEU A 90 -0.97 16.96 -3.60
CA LEU A 90 -0.82 15.77 -2.76
C LEU A 90 -0.62 14.50 -3.61
N ALA A 91 -1.34 14.36 -4.73
CA ALA A 91 -1.11 13.27 -5.68
C ALA A 91 0.31 13.29 -6.23
N THR A 92 0.81 14.46 -6.61
CA THR A 92 2.18 14.64 -7.12
C THR A 92 3.22 14.26 -6.07
N LEU A 93 2.99 14.61 -4.80
CA LEU A 93 3.84 14.18 -3.69
C LEU A 93 3.86 12.66 -3.56
N ILE A 94 2.69 12.00 -3.64
CA ILE A 94 2.63 10.53 -3.56
C ILE A 94 3.38 9.88 -4.73
N TYR A 95 3.26 10.42 -5.93
CA TYR A 95 3.94 9.88 -7.13
C TYR A 95 5.45 10.05 -7.07
N TYR A 96 5.91 11.25 -6.70
CA TYR A 96 7.31 11.68 -6.77
C TYR A 96 7.75 12.34 -5.44
N PRO A 97 7.79 11.58 -4.32
CA PRO A 97 7.98 12.17 -3.00
C PRO A 97 9.31 12.92 -2.87
N SER A 98 10.42 12.38 -3.38
CA SER A 98 11.72 13.02 -3.26
C SER A 98 11.76 14.41 -3.90
N SER A 99 11.36 14.50 -5.16
CA SER A 99 11.36 15.78 -5.90
C SER A 99 10.40 16.81 -5.30
N LYS A 100 9.21 16.36 -4.83
CA LYS A 100 8.24 17.28 -4.23
C LYS A 100 8.65 17.75 -2.84
N LEU A 101 9.34 16.92 -2.05
CA LEU A 101 9.90 17.30 -0.75
C LEU A 101 11.04 18.31 -0.90
N GLU A 102 11.93 18.13 -1.87
CA GLU A 102 12.98 19.13 -2.19
C GLU A 102 12.35 20.47 -2.55
N LEU A 103 11.38 20.49 -3.44
CA LEU A 103 10.67 21.71 -3.84
C LEU A 103 9.97 22.37 -2.65
N ALA A 104 9.30 21.59 -1.80
CA ALA A 104 8.62 22.11 -0.61
C ALA A 104 9.61 22.74 0.39
N ALA A 105 10.78 22.16 0.56
CA ALA A 105 11.82 22.72 1.43
C ALA A 105 12.32 24.08 0.94
N ASP A 106 12.33 24.32 -0.37
CA ASP A 106 12.79 25.58 -0.97
C ASP A 106 11.69 26.67 -1.01
N GLU A 107 10.43 26.27 -1.17
CA GLU A 107 9.33 27.21 -1.46
C GLU A 107 8.40 27.49 -0.25
N THR A 108 8.46 26.68 0.82
CA THR A 108 7.52 26.79 1.93
C THR A 108 8.08 27.66 3.06
N GLU A 109 7.34 28.70 3.44
CA GLU A 109 7.72 29.62 4.52
C GLU A 109 7.70 28.93 5.90
N ASP A 110 6.71 28.09 6.17
CA ASP A 110 6.57 27.30 7.41
C ASP A 110 6.59 25.80 7.06
N LEU A 111 7.81 25.27 6.99
CA LEU A 111 8.04 23.87 6.62
C LEU A 111 7.53 22.89 7.69
N GLU A 112 7.57 23.27 8.98
CA GLU A 112 7.10 22.40 10.07
C GLU A 112 5.57 22.20 9.99
N GLU A 113 4.82 23.27 9.76
CA GLU A 113 3.38 23.20 9.61
C GLU A 113 3.00 22.47 8.31
N TRP A 114 3.75 22.69 7.23
CA TRP A 114 3.56 21.93 5.99
C TRP A 114 3.77 20.42 6.19
N TYR A 115 4.82 20.01 6.91
CA TYR A 115 5.04 18.60 7.25
C TYR A 115 3.89 18.04 8.08
N ARG A 116 3.47 18.76 9.11
CA ARG A 116 2.36 18.37 9.98
C ARG A 116 1.09 18.08 9.17
N LEU A 117 0.66 19.07 8.40
CA LEU A 117 -0.55 18.97 7.58
C LEU A 117 -0.44 17.86 6.54
N THR A 118 0.73 17.70 5.92
CA THR A 118 1.00 16.67 4.93
C THR A 118 0.92 15.27 5.54
N ILE A 119 1.54 15.04 6.69
CA ILE A 119 1.48 13.75 7.39
C ILE A 119 0.03 13.41 7.76
N HIS A 120 -0.74 14.35 8.31
CA HIS A 120 -2.17 14.13 8.60
C HIS A 120 -2.94 13.66 7.36
N ARG A 121 -2.83 14.38 6.25
CA ARG A 121 -3.52 14.05 4.99
C ARG A 121 -3.11 12.68 4.43
N LEU A 122 -1.81 12.38 4.47
CA LEU A 122 -1.30 11.09 4.01
C LEU A 122 -1.74 9.93 4.92
N VAL A 123 -1.76 10.11 6.24
CA VAL A 123 -2.26 9.10 7.19
C VAL A 123 -3.75 8.86 6.98
N ASP A 124 -4.56 9.90 6.78
CA ASP A 124 -5.99 9.77 6.48
C ASP A 124 -6.23 8.99 5.18
N LEU A 125 -5.48 9.31 4.12
CA LEU A 125 -5.55 8.58 2.86
C LEU A 125 -5.09 7.12 3.04
N CYS A 126 -3.97 6.91 3.75
CA CYS A 126 -3.44 5.57 4.01
C CYS A 126 -4.47 4.71 4.76
N ARG A 127 -5.12 5.27 5.78
CA ARG A 127 -6.22 4.62 6.52
C ARG A 127 -7.37 4.27 5.59
N PHE A 128 -7.80 5.21 4.76
CA PHE A 128 -8.89 5.01 3.81
C PHE A 128 -8.62 3.85 2.85
N VAL A 129 -7.44 3.81 2.23
CA VAL A 129 -7.07 2.73 1.30
C VAL A 129 -6.83 1.39 2.00
N SER A 130 -6.43 1.42 3.28
CA SER A 130 -6.19 0.21 4.10
C SER A 130 -7.46 -0.60 4.38
N THR A 131 -8.66 0.01 4.28
CA THR A 131 -9.94 -0.67 4.59
C THR A 131 -10.23 -1.89 3.73
N LYS A 132 -9.60 -1.98 2.56
CA LYS A 132 -9.73 -3.13 1.64
C LYS A 132 -8.77 -4.29 1.97
N HIS A 133 -7.90 -4.13 2.95
CA HIS A 133 -6.82 -5.06 3.26
C HIS A 133 -6.87 -5.53 4.71
N THR A 134 -6.32 -6.73 4.97
CA THR A 134 -6.10 -7.14 6.37
C THR A 134 -4.95 -6.33 6.98
N ARG A 135 -5.00 -6.07 8.29
CA ARG A 135 -3.91 -5.40 9.01
C ARG A 135 -2.54 -6.08 8.76
N ARG A 136 -2.51 -7.41 8.73
CA ARG A 136 -1.28 -8.17 8.41
C ARG A 136 -0.73 -7.80 7.04
N LYS A 137 -1.60 -7.66 6.03
CA LYS A 137 -1.19 -7.31 4.67
C LYS A 137 -0.68 -5.88 4.63
N VAL A 138 -1.38 -4.93 5.27
CA VAL A 138 -0.93 -3.53 5.37
C VAL A 138 0.46 -3.47 5.99
N ARG A 139 0.68 -4.15 7.12
CA ARG A 139 1.99 -4.18 7.79
C ARG A 139 3.09 -4.80 6.93
N SER A 140 2.79 -5.81 6.11
CA SER A 140 3.80 -6.44 5.25
C SER A 140 4.31 -5.54 4.11
N TYR A 141 3.63 -4.42 3.84
CA TYR A 141 4.05 -3.40 2.86
C TYR A 141 4.69 -2.17 3.52
N MET A 142 4.69 -2.09 4.86
CA MET A 142 5.36 -1.00 5.57
C MET A 142 6.88 -1.14 5.48
N ASP A 143 7.56 0.00 5.42
CA ASP A 143 9.00 0.06 5.59
C ASP A 143 9.38 -0.48 6.98
N PRO A 144 10.28 -1.46 7.10
CA PRO A 144 10.65 -2.07 8.38
C PRO A 144 11.15 -1.05 9.42
N ASP A 145 11.82 0.02 8.99
CA ASP A 145 12.35 1.06 9.87
C ASP A 145 11.24 1.92 10.48
N TYR A 146 10.10 2.03 9.80
CA TYR A 146 8.95 2.86 10.21
C TYR A 146 7.68 2.05 10.53
N GLU A 147 7.70 0.71 10.45
CA GLU A 147 6.51 -0.15 10.61
C GLU A 147 5.74 0.17 11.88
N GLN A 148 6.42 0.25 13.01
CA GLN A 148 5.78 0.51 14.30
C GLN A 148 5.12 1.88 14.34
N ILE A 149 5.80 2.92 13.86
CA ILE A 149 5.31 4.30 13.84
C ILE A 149 4.12 4.43 12.91
N LEU A 150 4.18 3.84 11.72
CA LEU A 150 3.10 3.87 10.73
C LEU A 150 1.87 3.11 11.21
N ASP A 151 2.05 1.94 11.84
CA ASP A 151 0.95 1.16 12.41
C ASP A 151 0.23 1.94 13.53
N GLU A 152 0.98 2.63 14.40
CA GLU A 152 0.42 3.52 15.42
C GLU A 152 -0.35 4.69 14.79
N LEU A 153 0.24 5.44 13.87
CA LEU A 153 -0.40 6.59 13.22
C LEU A 153 -1.70 6.21 12.52
N ILE A 154 -1.73 5.07 11.83
CA ILE A 154 -2.92 4.61 11.11
C ILE A 154 -4.06 4.25 12.08
N HIS A 155 -3.76 3.73 13.28
CA HIS A 155 -4.78 3.23 14.21
C HIS A 155 -5.16 4.22 15.32
N LEU A 156 -4.30 5.20 15.67
CA LEU A 156 -4.60 6.17 16.73
C LEU A 156 -5.56 7.28 16.31
N ALA A 157 -5.54 7.70 15.05
CA ALA A 157 -6.26 8.90 14.62
C ALA A 157 -7.80 8.78 14.63
N GLU A 158 -8.36 7.58 14.80
CA GLU A 158 -9.83 7.36 14.86
C GLU A 158 -10.44 7.65 16.24
N GLU A 159 -9.63 7.82 17.29
CA GLU A 159 -10.12 7.90 18.65
C GLU A 159 -9.92 9.29 19.27
N GLY A 160 -10.92 9.79 19.97
CA GLY A 160 -10.87 11.09 20.66
C GLY A 160 -10.11 11.06 21.99
N GLY A 161 -9.85 12.25 22.57
CA GLY A 161 -9.23 12.42 23.89
C GLY A 161 -7.73 12.10 23.92
N SER A 162 -7.26 11.37 24.91
CA SER A 162 -5.86 11.07 25.18
C SER A 162 -5.11 10.43 23.99
N ARG A 163 -5.81 9.72 23.11
CA ARG A 163 -5.21 9.13 21.91
C ARG A 163 -4.92 10.15 20.80
N ARG A 164 -5.75 11.19 20.72
CA ARG A 164 -5.46 12.31 19.83
C ARG A 164 -4.21 13.04 20.25
N ASP A 165 -4.02 13.25 21.56
CA ASP A 165 -2.79 13.91 22.07
C ASP A 165 -1.57 13.03 21.79
N GLN A 166 -1.67 11.72 21.92
CA GLN A 166 -0.60 10.78 21.55
C GLN A 166 -0.26 10.87 20.07
N TYR A 167 -1.25 10.90 19.19
CA TYR A 167 -1.08 11.04 17.74
C TYR A 167 -0.34 12.33 17.38
N GLU A 168 -0.76 13.48 17.94
CA GLU A 168 -0.12 14.77 17.72
C GLU A 168 1.31 14.81 18.28
N ASN A 169 1.55 14.15 19.41
CA ASN A 169 2.89 14.04 19.98
C ASN A 169 3.85 13.23 19.10
N ILE A 170 3.36 12.14 18.49
CA ILE A 170 4.16 11.34 17.54
C ILE A 170 4.57 12.22 16.35
N ILE A 171 3.62 12.93 15.72
CA ILE A 171 3.90 13.78 14.55
C ILE A 171 4.87 14.90 14.94
N SER A 172 4.63 15.57 16.08
CA SER A 172 5.52 16.62 16.57
C SER A 172 6.94 16.11 16.80
N THR A 173 7.08 14.91 17.36
CA THR A 173 8.37 14.27 17.59
C THR A 173 9.08 13.95 16.27
N ILE A 174 8.36 13.38 15.28
CA ILE A 174 8.91 13.09 13.95
C ILE A 174 9.50 14.37 13.31
N ILE A 175 8.78 15.49 13.42
CA ILE A 175 9.23 16.78 12.88
C ILE A 175 10.45 17.29 13.65
N GLN A 176 10.40 17.29 14.98
CA GLN A 176 11.48 17.79 15.84
C GLN A 176 12.81 17.05 15.64
N ILE A 177 12.77 15.74 15.40
CA ILE A 177 13.99 14.96 15.16
C ILE A 177 14.43 14.96 13.69
N GLY A 178 13.74 15.70 12.80
CA GLY A 178 14.10 15.83 11.39
C GLY A 178 13.77 14.61 10.51
N GLN A 179 12.85 13.73 10.95
CA GLN A 179 12.48 12.52 10.22
C GLN A 179 11.23 12.69 9.33
N ALA A 180 10.65 13.90 9.26
CA ALA A 180 9.39 14.13 8.56
C ALA A 180 9.43 13.74 7.07
N ALA A 181 10.52 14.09 6.37
CA ALA A 181 10.68 13.75 4.95
C ALA A 181 10.71 12.25 4.70
N ASP A 182 11.41 11.48 5.54
CA ASP A 182 11.56 10.04 5.35
C ASP A 182 10.27 9.29 5.74
N VAL A 183 9.59 9.72 6.80
CA VAL A 183 8.26 9.21 7.16
C VAL A 183 7.24 9.50 6.04
N ILE A 184 7.23 10.68 5.44
CA ILE A 184 6.37 11.00 4.29
C ILE A 184 6.67 10.07 3.11
N LYS A 185 7.95 9.83 2.78
CA LYS A 185 8.32 8.86 1.72
C LYS A 185 7.79 7.46 2.02
N ALA A 186 7.94 7.00 3.26
CA ALA A 186 7.46 5.70 3.70
C ALA A 186 5.93 5.58 3.60
N ILE A 187 5.17 6.61 4.01
CA ILE A 187 3.70 6.63 3.86
C ILE A 187 3.32 6.64 2.37
N CYS A 188 3.98 7.45 1.53
CA CYS A 188 3.72 7.47 0.09
C CYS A 188 3.97 6.11 -0.57
N ALA A 189 5.04 5.40 -0.19
CA ALA A 189 5.33 4.06 -0.67
C ALA A 189 4.24 3.06 -0.25
N LEU A 190 3.80 3.13 1.01
CA LEU A 190 2.71 2.30 1.53
C LEU A 190 1.40 2.56 0.79
N ILE A 191 1.00 3.81 0.57
CA ILE A 191 -0.20 4.17 -0.18
C ILE A 191 -0.14 3.59 -1.59
N LYS A 192 0.97 3.75 -2.32
CA LYS A 192 1.16 3.18 -3.66
C LYS A 192 1.00 1.67 -3.68
N SER A 193 1.49 0.97 -2.67
CA SER A 193 1.36 -0.49 -2.54
C SER A 193 -0.05 -0.96 -2.18
N LEU A 194 -0.88 -0.09 -1.59
CA LEU A 194 -2.24 -0.42 -1.15
C LEU A 194 -3.32 -0.04 -2.16
N VAL A 195 -3.11 0.98 -2.98
CA VAL A 195 -4.13 1.44 -3.95
C VAL A 195 -4.36 0.44 -5.08
N VAL A 196 -3.31 -0.30 -5.49
CA VAL A 196 -3.39 -1.38 -6.47
C VAL A 196 -3.02 -2.68 -5.78
N ASP A 197 -3.97 -3.57 -5.59
CA ASP A 197 -3.76 -4.84 -4.91
C ASP A 197 -2.93 -5.81 -5.75
N ARG A 198 -3.18 -5.83 -7.05
CA ARG A 198 -2.48 -6.68 -8.00
C ARG A 198 -2.37 -6.00 -9.37
N LEU A 199 -1.18 -6.04 -9.92
CA LEU A 199 -0.87 -5.61 -11.28
C LEU A 199 -0.61 -6.85 -12.13
N HIS A 200 -1.41 -7.05 -13.17
CA HIS A 200 -1.23 -8.10 -14.16
C HIS A 200 -0.57 -7.51 -15.41
N ILE A 201 0.60 -8.02 -15.76
CA ILE A 201 1.27 -7.69 -17.01
C ILE A 201 0.94 -8.78 -18.02
N VAL A 202 0.28 -8.38 -19.10
CA VAL A 202 -0.08 -9.26 -20.21
C VAL A 202 0.48 -8.68 -21.51
N GLY A 203 1.19 -9.49 -22.32
CA GLY A 203 1.79 -9.03 -23.58
C GLY A 203 3.27 -8.65 -23.47
N ASP A 204 3.76 -7.87 -24.41
CA ASP A 204 5.18 -7.65 -24.65
C ASP A 204 5.80 -6.63 -23.69
N ILE A 205 6.76 -7.08 -22.88
CA ILE A 205 7.57 -6.23 -22.00
C ILE A 205 8.79 -5.68 -22.76
N PHE A 206 9.36 -6.53 -23.62
CA PHE A 206 10.57 -6.24 -24.41
C PHE A 206 10.19 -5.73 -25.79
N ASP A 207 11.18 -5.53 -26.63
CA ASP A 207 11.17 -4.94 -27.96
C ASP A 207 10.95 -3.40 -27.99
N ARG A 208 11.28 -2.73 -29.07
CA ARG A 208 11.05 -1.31 -29.44
C ARG A 208 11.57 -0.23 -28.49
N GLY A 209 11.21 -0.23 -27.21
CA GLY A 209 11.57 0.84 -26.26
C GLY A 209 13.01 0.75 -25.76
N PRO A 210 13.54 1.86 -25.19
CA PRO A 210 14.98 1.99 -24.94
C PRO A 210 15.46 1.23 -23.70
N ARG A 211 14.59 0.94 -22.70
CA ARG A 211 15.03 0.47 -21.38
C ARG A 211 14.09 -0.57 -20.77
N ALA A 212 13.94 -1.71 -21.44
CA ALA A 212 13.22 -2.86 -20.88
C ALA A 212 13.87 -3.42 -19.59
N ASP A 213 15.15 -3.19 -19.38
CA ASP A 213 15.89 -3.51 -18.16
C ASP A 213 15.31 -2.77 -16.95
N ILE A 214 15.04 -1.47 -17.03
CA ILE A 214 14.42 -0.67 -15.95
C ILE A 214 13.00 -1.16 -15.65
N VAL A 215 12.24 -1.50 -16.70
CA VAL A 215 10.89 -2.07 -16.52
C VAL A 215 10.96 -3.37 -15.73
N MET A 216 11.85 -4.29 -16.11
CA MET A 216 12.01 -5.58 -15.42
C MET A 216 12.48 -5.41 -13.97
N ASP A 217 13.47 -4.56 -13.72
CA ASP A 217 13.94 -4.29 -12.35
C ASP A 217 12.79 -3.76 -11.47
N SER A 218 11.96 -2.88 -12.02
CA SER A 218 10.79 -2.34 -11.31
C SER A 218 9.73 -3.41 -11.03
N LEU A 219 9.45 -4.29 -11.99
CA LEU A 219 8.52 -5.41 -11.82
C LEU A 219 9.02 -6.43 -10.81
N MET A 220 10.33 -6.73 -10.82
CA MET A 220 10.96 -7.66 -9.88
C MET A 220 11.00 -7.10 -8.44
N ALA A 221 11.09 -5.78 -8.28
CA ALA A 221 11.06 -5.12 -6.99
C ALA A 221 9.62 -5.04 -6.41
N ALA A 222 8.60 -5.15 -7.24
CA ALA A 222 7.20 -5.05 -6.81
C ALA A 222 6.68 -6.40 -6.26
N ASN A 223 6.00 -6.35 -5.11
CA ASN A 223 5.50 -7.54 -4.42
C ASN A 223 4.09 -7.99 -4.86
N ASN A 224 3.46 -7.24 -5.77
CA ASN A 224 2.05 -7.41 -6.16
C ASN A 224 1.87 -7.54 -7.67
N VAL A 225 2.88 -8.01 -8.39
CA VAL A 225 2.86 -8.17 -9.85
C VAL A 225 2.76 -9.63 -10.25
N ASP A 226 1.88 -9.92 -11.21
CA ASP A 226 1.82 -11.17 -11.96
C ASP A 226 2.17 -10.90 -13.43
N ILE A 227 3.08 -11.68 -14.00
CA ILE A 227 3.47 -11.62 -15.41
C ILE A 227 2.92 -12.87 -16.08
N GLN A 228 2.16 -12.69 -17.16
CA GLN A 228 1.53 -13.78 -17.93
C GLN A 228 2.05 -13.80 -19.36
#